data_d6ab2ca9ca73e70127f2e81a22b300da
#
_entry.id   d6ab2ca9ca73e70127f2e81a22b300da
#
_cell.length_a   1.000
_cell.length_b   1.000
_cell.length_c   1.000
_cell.angle_alpha   90.00
_cell.angle_beta   90.00
_cell.angle_gamma   90.00
#
_symmetry.space_group_name_H-M   'P 1'
#
loop_
_entity.id
_entity.type
_entity.pdbx_description
1 polymer ?
#
loop_
_entity_poly.entity_id
_entity_poly.type
_entity_poly.pdbx_seq_one_letter_code
_entity_poly.pdbx_strand_id
1 'polypeptide(L)'
;MLTIIVLVTVFDHSTNVSKALEDFSIDSLSSEDISTSEYASVFAVSRKYKSGTRTGVDGASKYEDTDKIDFKCKKITGISRVSATKVSDCTLTINVSSKLLSGNAKIVVICDDEILEYIEFGQEKILTYNVIGEHIYSVKILAEEAELEISVEREIN
;
A
#
# COMPACT_ATOMS: atom_id res chain seq x y z
N MET A 1 -5.91 -19.05 -18.26
CA MET A 1 -6.94 -18.88 -17.21
C MET A 1 -6.73 -17.51 -16.58
N LEU A 2 -7.64 -16.60 -16.86
CA LEU A 2 -7.53 -15.20 -16.49
C LEU A 2 -8.17 -15.02 -15.11
N THR A 3 -7.36 -14.84 -14.07
CA THR A 3 -7.89 -14.56 -12.73
C THR A 3 -7.95 -13.05 -12.55
N ILE A 4 -9.13 -12.50 -12.73
CA ILE A 4 -9.42 -11.11 -12.35
C ILE A 4 -9.68 -11.12 -10.85
N ILE A 5 -8.74 -10.63 -10.06
CA ILE A 5 -8.97 -10.37 -8.66
C ILE A 5 -9.46 -8.93 -8.55
N VAL A 6 -10.77 -8.76 -8.49
CA VAL A 6 -11.38 -7.50 -8.07
C VAL A 6 -11.38 -7.53 -6.54
N LEU A 7 -10.43 -6.85 -5.92
CA LEU A 7 -10.47 -6.61 -4.49
C LEU A 7 -11.39 -5.40 -4.24
N VAL A 8 -12.68 -5.67 -4.25
CA VAL A 8 -13.68 -4.69 -3.81
C VAL A 8 -13.89 -4.94 -2.33
N THR A 9 -13.35 -4.08 -1.47
CA THR A 9 -13.86 -3.97 -0.11
C THR A 9 -15.21 -3.29 -0.21
N VAL A 10 -16.27 -4.11 -0.15
CA VAL A 10 -17.65 -3.71 -0.33
C VAL A 10 -18.12 -2.91 0.87
N PHE A 11 -18.36 -1.62 0.65
CA PHE A 11 -19.57 -1.00 1.17
C PHE A 11 -20.44 -0.62 -0.04
N ASP A 12 -21.52 -1.38 -0.17
CA ASP A 12 -22.71 -1.18 -1.01
C ASP A 12 -22.66 0.00 -2.00
N HIS A 13 -22.16 -0.26 -3.27
CA HIS A 13 -22.48 0.56 -4.47
C HIS A 13 -21.56 0.15 -5.64
N SER A 14 -21.75 -1.02 -6.20
CA SER A 14 -20.98 -1.53 -7.35
C SER A 14 -20.97 -0.60 -8.58
N THR A 15 -21.99 0.23 -8.75
CA THR A 15 -22.10 1.21 -9.82
C THR A 15 -21.26 2.47 -9.59
N ASN A 16 -21.04 2.88 -8.35
CA ASN A 16 -20.26 4.08 -8.03
C ASN A 16 -18.75 3.84 -8.10
N VAL A 17 -18.28 2.64 -7.75
CA VAL A 17 -16.87 2.27 -7.83
C VAL A 17 -16.39 2.19 -9.28
N SER A 18 -17.20 1.62 -10.18
CA SER A 18 -16.86 1.54 -11.61
C SER A 18 -16.70 2.92 -12.22
N LYS A 19 -17.64 3.84 -11.94
CA LYS A 19 -17.57 5.22 -12.42
C LYS A 19 -16.41 6.00 -11.80
N ALA A 20 -16.13 5.81 -10.51
CA ALA A 20 -15.01 6.47 -9.83
C ALA A 20 -13.66 6.03 -10.40
N LEU A 21 -13.55 4.80 -10.94
CA LEU A 21 -12.33 4.33 -11.59
C LEU A 21 -12.18 4.82 -13.03
N GLU A 22 -13.26 5.07 -13.74
CA GLU A 22 -13.25 5.65 -15.10
C GLU A 22 -12.71 7.10 -15.09
N ASP A 23 -13.09 7.86 -14.06
CA ASP A 23 -12.71 9.27 -13.88
C ASP A 23 -11.57 9.44 -12.85
N PHE A 24 -10.89 8.34 -12.46
CA PHE A 24 -9.86 8.37 -11.45
C PHE A 24 -8.65 9.19 -11.89
N SER A 25 -8.27 10.17 -11.09
CA SER A 25 -7.04 10.93 -11.25
C SER A 25 -6.35 11.16 -9.92
N ILE A 26 -5.06 10.88 -9.86
CA ILE A 26 -4.25 11.07 -8.66
C ILE A 26 -4.28 12.53 -8.20
N ASP A 27 -4.25 13.47 -9.15
CA ASP A 27 -4.22 14.90 -8.85
C ASP A 27 -5.54 15.44 -8.29
N SER A 28 -6.63 14.69 -8.40
CA SER A 28 -7.95 15.06 -7.87
C SER A 28 -8.22 14.51 -6.46
N LEU A 29 -7.35 13.67 -5.92
CA LEU A 29 -7.54 13.04 -4.62
C LEU A 29 -7.27 14.01 -3.47
N SER A 30 -8.17 14.04 -2.50
CA SER A 30 -7.93 14.70 -1.22
C SER A 30 -7.05 13.83 -0.31
N SER A 31 -6.45 14.45 0.70
CA SER A 31 -5.68 13.70 1.72
C SER A 31 -6.55 12.69 2.46
N GLU A 32 -7.82 13.01 2.68
CA GLU A 32 -8.80 12.11 3.30
C GLU A 32 -9.09 10.91 2.41
N ASP A 33 -9.29 11.11 1.09
CA ASP A 33 -9.47 9.99 0.15
C ASP A 33 -8.26 9.04 0.18
N ILE A 34 -7.06 9.58 0.18
CA ILE A 34 -5.83 8.80 0.18
C ILE A 34 -5.67 8.02 1.49
N SER A 35 -5.94 8.64 2.64
CA SER A 35 -5.74 7.99 3.93
C SER A 35 -6.81 6.94 4.22
N THR A 36 -8.08 7.21 3.92
CA THR A 36 -9.20 6.38 4.34
C THR A 36 -9.70 5.39 3.28
N SER A 37 -9.47 5.67 1.99
CA SER A 37 -10.03 4.87 0.90
C SER A 37 -9.06 3.81 0.38
N GLU A 38 -9.63 2.67 -0.04
CA GLU A 38 -8.93 1.60 -0.73
C GLU A 38 -9.86 1.04 -1.80
N TYR A 39 -9.68 1.45 -3.04
CA TYR A 39 -10.39 0.92 -4.18
C TYR A 39 -9.49 0.94 -5.41
N ALA A 40 -9.34 -0.20 -6.05
CA ALA A 40 -8.52 -0.32 -7.25
C ALA A 40 -9.02 -1.44 -8.15
N SER A 41 -8.89 -1.22 -9.45
CA SER A 41 -8.95 -2.29 -10.44
C SER A 41 -7.54 -2.77 -10.72
N VAL A 42 -7.27 -4.06 -10.54
CA VAL A 42 -5.94 -4.65 -10.69
C VAL A 42 -5.99 -5.81 -11.66
N PHE A 43 -5.12 -5.80 -12.66
CA PHE A 43 -4.98 -6.88 -13.63
C PHE A 43 -3.62 -7.54 -13.54
N ALA A 44 -3.60 -8.88 -13.57
CA ALA A 44 -2.39 -9.71 -13.55
C ALA A 44 -1.40 -9.31 -12.45
N VAL A 45 -1.77 -9.61 -11.22
CA VAL A 45 -0.98 -9.32 -10.03
C VAL A 45 -0.17 -10.51 -9.55
N SER A 46 1.04 -10.25 -9.06
CA SER A 46 1.84 -11.16 -8.26
C SER A 46 2.20 -10.50 -6.94
N ARG A 47 1.93 -11.15 -5.82
CA ARG A 47 2.28 -10.69 -4.50
C ARG A 47 3.03 -11.79 -3.75
N LYS A 48 4.24 -11.49 -3.31
CA LYS A 48 5.08 -12.41 -2.54
C LYS A 48 5.35 -11.81 -1.17
N TYR A 49 5.18 -12.62 -0.15
CA TYR A 49 5.47 -12.27 1.23
C TYR A 49 6.68 -13.07 1.71
N LYS A 50 7.57 -12.40 2.41
CA LYS A 50 8.63 -13.02 3.18
C LYS A 50 8.43 -12.60 4.63
N SER A 51 7.94 -13.53 5.45
CA SER A 51 7.82 -13.31 6.88
C SER A 51 9.18 -13.48 7.54
N GLY A 52 9.55 -12.55 8.39
CA GLY A 52 10.64 -12.72 9.34
C GLY A 52 10.18 -13.47 10.58
N THR A 53 11.12 -14.00 11.33
CA THR A 53 10.85 -14.61 12.64
C THR A 53 10.64 -13.47 13.64
N ARG A 54 9.40 -13.13 13.95
CA ARG A 54 9.10 -12.28 15.11
C ARG A 54 9.03 -13.14 16.36
N THR A 55 9.96 -12.96 17.24
CA THR A 55 9.85 -13.42 18.63
C THR A 55 9.08 -12.35 19.41
N GLY A 56 7.85 -12.66 19.81
CA GLY A 56 7.22 -12.00 20.95
C GLY A 56 6.14 -10.96 20.68
N VAL A 57 5.23 -11.17 19.74
CA VAL A 57 3.95 -10.44 19.74
C VAL A 57 2.80 -11.45 19.75
N ASP A 58 2.27 -11.70 20.91
CA ASP A 58 1.01 -12.41 21.10
C ASP A 58 -0.14 -11.52 20.64
N GLY A 59 -0.90 -11.99 19.70
CA GLY A 59 -2.16 -11.41 19.31
C GLY A 59 -2.43 -11.63 17.84
N ALA A 60 -3.60 -12.19 17.53
CA ALA A 60 -4.11 -12.29 16.17
C ALA A 60 -4.19 -10.87 15.54
N SER A 61 -3.11 -10.44 14.95
CA SER A 61 -3.02 -9.14 14.30
C SER A 61 -3.85 -9.18 13.02
N LYS A 62 -4.77 -8.26 12.89
CA LYS A 62 -5.52 -7.99 11.67
C LYS A 62 -4.61 -7.50 10.52
N TYR A 63 -3.36 -7.20 10.82
CA TYR A 63 -2.36 -6.63 9.93
C TYR A 63 -1.30 -7.66 9.56
N GLU A 64 -0.74 -7.50 8.38
CA GLU A 64 0.27 -8.40 7.83
C GLU A 64 1.53 -8.40 8.71
N ASP A 65 1.91 -9.57 9.20
CA ASP A 65 3.12 -9.79 9.98
C ASP A 65 4.27 -10.26 9.04
N THR A 66 4.53 -9.47 8.01
CA THR A 66 5.57 -9.76 7.02
C THR A 66 6.65 -8.70 7.05
N ASP A 67 7.92 -9.14 7.03
CA ASP A 67 9.05 -8.21 6.97
C ASP A 67 9.24 -7.64 5.56
N LYS A 68 8.86 -8.39 4.53
CA LYS A 68 9.00 -7.98 3.14
C LYS A 68 7.81 -8.38 2.29
N ILE A 69 7.36 -7.43 1.46
CA ILE A 69 6.32 -7.64 0.46
C ILE A 69 6.85 -7.19 -0.89
N ASP A 70 6.86 -8.10 -1.86
CA ASP A 70 7.09 -7.79 -3.27
C ASP A 70 5.76 -7.85 -4.01
N PHE A 71 5.36 -6.73 -4.59
CA PHE A 71 4.11 -6.58 -5.34
C PHE A 71 4.42 -6.15 -6.77
N LYS A 72 3.83 -6.87 -7.74
CA LYS A 72 3.95 -6.57 -9.17
C LYS A 72 2.57 -6.64 -9.81
N CYS A 73 2.25 -5.70 -10.67
CA CYS A 73 1.01 -5.74 -11.46
C CYS A 73 1.23 -5.22 -12.88
N LYS A 74 0.45 -5.76 -13.82
CA LYS A 74 0.48 -5.33 -15.22
C LYS A 74 -0.40 -4.13 -15.50
N LYS A 75 -1.47 -3.96 -14.73
CA LYS A 75 -2.34 -2.79 -14.82
C LYS A 75 -3.03 -2.57 -13.49
N ILE A 76 -2.93 -1.35 -12.97
CA ILE A 76 -3.62 -0.91 -11.77
C ILE A 76 -4.13 0.51 -11.94
N THR A 77 -5.38 0.74 -11.53
CA THR A 77 -6.00 2.07 -11.41
C THR A 77 -6.72 2.16 -10.08
N GLY A 78 -6.46 3.22 -9.32
CA GLY A 78 -7.09 3.46 -8.02
C GLY A 78 -6.09 3.58 -6.87
N ILE A 79 -6.59 3.35 -5.65
CA ILE A 79 -5.85 3.39 -4.39
C ILE A 79 -5.73 1.97 -3.85
N SER A 80 -4.51 1.46 -3.72
CA SER A 80 -4.26 0.10 -3.23
C SER A 80 -3.23 0.07 -2.11
N ARG A 81 -3.56 -0.60 -1.01
CA ARG A 81 -2.63 -0.84 0.07
C ARG A 81 -1.69 -2.00 -0.28
N VAL A 82 -0.40 -1.73 -0.20
CA VAL A 82 0.65 -2.74 -0.40
C VAL A 82 1.00 -3.41 0.92
N SER A 83 1.14 -2.61 1.98
CA SER A 83 1.59 -3.07 3.29
C SER A 83 0.89 -2.29 4.39
N ALA A 84 0.59 -2.96 5.50
CA ALA A 84 0.21 -2.33 6.75
C ALA A 84 0.84 -3.07 7.92
N THR A 85 1.25 -2.34 8.95
CA THR A 85 1.79 -2.92 10.17
C THR A 85 1.35 -2.11 11.38
N LYS A 86 0.96 -2.83 12.43
CA LYS A 86 0.68 -2.27 13.74
C LYS A 86 1.92 -2.40 14.61
N VAL A 87 2.38 -1.31 15.16
CA VAL A 87 3.60 -1.23 15.99
C VAL A 87 3.35 -0.39 17.23
N SER A 88 4.13 -0.63 18.27
CA SER A 88 4.07 0.12 19.53
C SER A 88 5.45 0.24 20.14
N ASP A 89 5.80 1.43 20.61
CA ASP A 89 6.99 1.73 21.40
C ASP A 89 8.29 1.11 20.81
N CYS A 90 8.57 1.44 19.55
CA CYS A 90 9.69 0.87 18.80
C CYS A 90 10.30 1.88 17.83
N THR A 91 11.40 1.50 17.23
CA THR A 91 11.91 2.15 16.01
C THR A 91 11.48 1.33 14.81
N LEU A 92 10.65 1.93 13.94
CA LEU A 92 10.18 1.32 12.69
C LEU A 92 11.00 1.88 11.54
N THR A 93 11.65 1.00 10.78
CA THR A 93 12.28 1.34 9.51
C THR A 93 11.49 0.71 8.36
N ILE A 94 11.12 1.53 7.37
CA ILE A 94 10.44 1.11 6.15
C ILE A 94 11.35 1.41 4.98
N ASN A 95 11.79 0.38 4.26
CA ASN A 95 12.54 0.52 3.01
C ASN A 95 11.58 0.24 1.84
N VAL A 96 11.46 1.22 0.94
CA VAL A 96 10.61 1.14 -0.26
C VAL A 96 11.50 1.24 -1.48
N SER A 97 11.43 0.24 -2.34
CA SER A 97 12.02 0.28 -3.67
C SER A 97 10.95 0.02 -4.73
N SER A 98 11.02 0.70 -5.85
CA SER A 98 9.93 0.63 -6.84
C SER A 98 10.40 0.87 -8.26
N LYS A 99 9.61 0.38 -9.20
CA LYS A 99 9.80 0.60 -10.64
C LYS A 99 8.45 0.82 -11.31
N LEU A 100 8.31 1.93 -12.01
CA LEU A 100 7.18 2.21 -12.88
C LEU A 100 7.56 1.80 -14.31
N LEU A 101 6.77 0.92 -14.91
CA LEU A 101 6.97 0.42 -16.27
C LEU A 101 6.12 1.19 -17.28
N SER A 102 4.90 1.58 -16.89
CA SER A 102 4.01 2.44 -17.68
C SER A 102 2.94 3.09 -16.80
N GLY A 103 2.25 4.10 -17.34
CA GLY A 103 1.19 4.81 -16.63
C GLY A 103 1.72 5.86 -15.67
N ASN A 104 0.90 6.25 -14.69
CA ASN A 104 1.24 7.20 -13.64
C ASN A 104 0.99 6.57 -12.27
N ALA A 105 1.93 6.76 -11.34
CA ALA A 105 1.75 6.26 -9.98
C ALA A 105 2.58 7.01 -8.96
N LYS A 106 2.07 7.07 -7.71
CA LYS A 106 2.76 7.58 -6.53
C LYS A 106 2.65 6.58 -5.39
N ILE A 107 3.63 6.61 -4.51
CA ILE A 107 3.63 5.83 -3.28
C ILE A 107 3.39 6.79 -2.12
N VAL A 108 2.58 6.36 -1.16
CA VAL A 108 2.25 7.15 0.02
C VAL A 108 2.47 6.33 1.27
N VAL A 109 3.15 6.91 2.25
CA VAL A 109 3.30 6.34 3.59
C VAL A 109 2.37 7.07 4.54
N ILE A 110 1.58 6.31 5.30
CA ILE A 110 0.51 6.81 6.15
C ILE A 110 0.69 6.22 7.55
N CYS A 111 0.51 7.06 8.57
CA CYS A 111 0.39 6.64 9.96
C CYS A 111 -1.03 6.94 10.42
N ASP A 112 -1.76 5.90 10.81
CA ASP A 112 -3.20 5.96 11.09
C ASP A 112 -3.95 6.58 9.89
N ASP A 113 -4.39 7.84 10.00
CA ASP A 113 -5.06 8.60 8.93
C ASP A 113 -4.23 9.80 8.45
N GLU A 114 -2.98 9.93 8.89
CA GLU A 114 -2.09 11.02 8.52
C GLU A 114 -1.09 10.61 7.44
N ILE A 115 -1.00 11.38 6.36
CA ILE A 115 0.00 11.19 5.31
C ILE A 115 1.33 11.73 5.82
N LEU A 116 2.33 10.83 5.90
CA LEU A 116 3.67 11.18 6.36
C LEU A 116 4.61 11.54 5.20
N GLU A 117 4.52 10.81 4.08
CA GLU A 117 5.47 10.95 2.99
C GLU A 117 4.84 10.55 1.66
N TYR A 118 5.20 11.28 0.59
CA TYR A 118 4.99 10.88 -0.80
C TYR A 118 6.33 10.45 -1.41
N ILE A 119 6.35 9.31 -2.09
CA ILE A 119 7.55 8.77 -2.73
C ILE A 119 7.26 8.59 -4.22
N GLU A 120 8.13 9.18 -5.05
CA GLU A 120 8.07 8.99 -6.50
C GLU A 120 8.59 7.59 -6.88
N PHE A 121 7.99 6.98 -7.89
CA PHE A 121 8.47 5.71 -8.42
C PHE A 121 9.87 5.81 -9.02
N GLY A 122 10.63 4.71 -8.95
CA GLY A 122 12.00 4.63 -9.44
C GLY A 122 13.05 5.09 -8.43
N GLN A 123 12.63 5.45 -7.23
CA GLN A 123 13.53 5.79 -6.12
C GLN A 123 13.55 4.68 -5.08
N GLU A 124 14.68 4.52 -4.42
CA GLU A 124 14.78 3.77 -3.19
C GLU A 124 14.72 4.76 -2.03
N LYS A 125 13.84 4.51 -1.07
CA LYS A 125 13.63 5.39 0.08
C LYS A 125 13.63 4.58 1.36
N ILE A 126 14.44 5.00 2.33
CA ILE A 126 14.48 4.46 3.68
C ILE A 126 13.91 5.50 4.62
N LEU A 127 12.85 5.14 5.34
CA LEU A 127 12.17 5.98 6.31
C LEU A 127 12.28 5.35 7.69
N THR A 128 12.63 6.14 8.69
CA THR A 128 12.76 5.68 10.07
C THR A 128 11.90 6.53 10.99
N TYR A 129 11.07 5.87 11.78
CA TYR A 129 10.15 6.50 12.72
C TYR A 129 10.39 5.99 14.14
N ASN A 130 10.49 6.92 15.10
CA ASN A 130 10.44 6.59 16.52
C ASN A 130 8.97 6.58 16.94
N VAL A 131 8.44 5.41 17.17
CA VAL A 131 7.02 5.18 17.49
C VAL A 131 6.84 5.20 19.00
N ILE A 132 5.95 6.04 19.49
CA ILE A 132 5.55 6.14 20.89
C ILE A 132 4.05 5.83 20.95
N GLY A 133 3.67 4.81 21.72
CA GLY A 133 2.30 4.30 21.73
C GLY A 133 2.00 3.41 20.52
N GLU A 134 0.74 3.02 20.38
CA GLU A 134 0.29 2.09 19.36
C GLU A 134 -0.17 2.85 18.10
N HIS A 135 0.41 2.53 16.95
CA HIS A 135 0.10 3.14 15.66
C HIS A 135 0.08 2.11 14.54
N ILE A 136 -0.64 2.44 13.46
CA ILE A 136 -0.70 1.66 12.22
C ILE A 136 0.00 2.43 11.12
N TYR A 137 1.08 1.84 10.59
CA TYR A 137 1.76 2.36 9.42
C TYR A 137 1.36 1.57 8.18
N SER A 138 1.00 2.27 7.13
CA SER A 138 0.65 1.66 5.84
C SER A 138 1.39 2.31 4.67
N VAL A 139 1.65 1.49 3.65
CA VAL A 139 2.18 1.94 2.37
C VAL A 139 1.11 1.68 1.32
N LYS A 140 0.66 2.74 0.66
CA LYS A 140 -0.34 2.68 -0.42
C LYS A 140 0.25 3.10 -1.75
N ILE A 141 -0.34 2.62 -2.83
CA ILE A 141 -0.09 3.04 -4.21
C ILE A 141 -1.32 3.80 -4.69
N LEU A 142 -1.07 4.97 -5.27
CA LEU A 142 -2.03 5.71 -6.09
C LEU A 142 -1.62 5.49 -7.54
N ALA A 143 -2.50 5.00 -8.40
CA ALA A 143 -2.13 4.62 -9.75
C ALA A 143 -3.20 4.92 -10.79
N GLU A 144 -2.77 5.38 -11.96
CA GLU A 144 -3.58 5.60 -13.17
C GLU A 144 -3.03 4.72 -14.29
N GLU A 145 -3.75 3.64 -14.61
CA GLU A 145 -3.39 2.67 -15.65
C GLU A 145 -1.92 2.22 -15.63
N ALA A 146 -1.37 2.03 -14.43
CA ALA A 146 0.05 1.79 -14.24
C ALA A 146 0.41 0.30 -14.32
N GLU A 147 1.56 0.02 -14.94
CA GLU A 147 2.31 -1.22 -14.78
C GLU A 147 3.50 -0.94 -13.87
N LEU A 148 3.62 -1.67 -12.77
CA LEU A 148 4.60 -1.36 -11.74
C LEU A 148 5.07 -2.58 -10.94
N GLU A 149 6.22 -2.37 -10.31
CA GLU A 149 6.78 -3.24 -9.29
C GLU A 149 7.12 -2.42 -8.05
N ILE A 150 6.82 -2.93 -6.87
CA ILE A 150 7.18 -2.32 -5.59
C ILE A 150 7.58 -3.38 -4.59
N SER A 151 8.63 -3.11 -3.83
CA SER A 151 9.07 -3.89 -2.69
C SER A 151 9.04 -3.01 -1.45
N VAL A 152 8.39 -3.49 -0.41
CA VAL A 152 8.35 -2.84 0.91
C VAL A 152 8.94 -3.78 1.93
N GLU A 153 10.02 -3.37 2.57
CA GLU A 153 10.68 -4.09 3.64
C GLU A 153 10.57 -3.31 4.95
N ARG A 154 10.28 -4.00 6.03
CA ARG A 154 10.09 -3.41 7.35
C ARG A 154 11.04 -4.03 8.35
N GLU A 155 11.62 -3.19 9.20
CA GLU A 155 12.44 -3.59 10.32
C GLU A 155 11.94 -2.89 11.58
N ILE A 156 11.80 -3.65 12.66
CA ILE A 156 11.33 -3.17 13.96
C ILE A 156 12.41 -3.47 14.99
N ASN A 157 12.89 -2.41 15.68
CA ASN A 157 13.93 -2.45 16.69
C ASN A 157 13.47 -1.81 18.01
#